data_9e08bea2cafa3cca56a3a15fc6507a07
#
_entry.id   9e08bea2cafa3cca56a3a15fc6507a07
#
_cell.length_a   1.000
_cell.length_b   1.000
_cell.length_c   1.000
_cell.angle_alpha   90.00
_cell.angle_beta   90.00
_cell.angle_gamma   90.00
#
_symmetry.space_group_name_H-M   'P 1'
#
loop_
_entity.id
_entity.type
_entity.pdbx_description
1 polymer ?
#
loop_
_entity_poly.entity_id
_entity_poly.type
_entity_poly.pdbx_seq_one_letter_code
_entity_poly.pdbx_strand_id
1 'polypeptide(L)'
;DGAPAVVWGNHPKTHRFFVGTKSVFSKIKIKINYSHRDIDANHTGEVAKILHACLDHIPHHLGYMVFQGDFIGFGGSDEYKPNTLTYKFPEVVQQKIKIAPHTQYITTQCTDNLANAVAYPMKSFPYYYNWEKMDDCLFVGTKVREREDDPISNLKKSIDFIRHMAGGIQFVDQKTANELKKQINKDYREGREVDPKNYGVHGRLINYWKLVQETKADVMSRLTHSDPVQAYLGYDKHIGEGFVMTNKFGMYKLVYRHIFSYANFNLSLIHI
;
A
#
# COMPACT_ATOMS: atom_id res chain seq x y z
N ASP A 1 5.22 0.94 -0.25
CA ASP A 1 4.91 2.15 0.51
C ASP A 1 5.82 3.27 0.01
N GLY A 2 5.45 4.55 0.22
CA GLY A 2 6.22 5.69 -0.29
C GLY A 2 5.71 6.25 -1.62
N ALA A 3 4.98 5.49 -2.42
CA ALA A 3 4.34 6.01 -3.64
C ALA A 3 3.17 6.94 -3.30
N PRO A 4 2.99 8.05 -4.06
CA PRO A 4 1.82 8.91 -3.92
C PRO A 4 0.53 8.15 -4.26
N ALA A 5 -0.44 8.18 -3.35
CA ALA A 5 -1.75 7.59 -3.60
C ALA A 5 -2.59 8.51 -4.48
N VAL A 6 -3.11 7.99 -5.57
CA VAL A 6 -4.03 8.68 -6.48
C VAL A 6 -5.43 8.06 -6.41
N VAL A 7 -6.47 8.88 -6.54
CA VAL A 7 -7.87 8.48 -6.62
C VAL A 7 -8.41 8.98 -7.96
N TRP A 8 -9.11 8.13 -8.68
CA TRP A 8 -9.67 8.48 -9.99
C TRP A 8 -10.97 7.73 -10.27
N GLY A 9 -11.70 8.18 -11.23
CA GLY A 9 -12.95 7.55 -11.70
C GLY A 9 -13.99 8.56 -12.14
N ASN A 10 -15.20 8.08 -12.37
CA ASN A 10 -16.33 8.94 -12.71
C ASN A 10 -17.10 9.30 -11.45
N HIS A 11 -17.32 10.59 -11.25
CA HIS A 11 -18.08 11.09 -10.11
C HIS A 11 -19.53 10.59 -10.16
N PRO A 12 -20.06 9.95 -9.12
CA PRO A 12 -21.36 9.25 -9.17
C PRO A 12 -22.54 10.15 -9.55
N LYS A 13 -22.50 11.45 -9.21
CA LYS A 13 -23.57 12.41 -9.51
C LYS A 13 -23.38 13.11 -10.85
N THR A 14 -22.16 13.57 -11.14
CA THR A 14 -21.90 14.40 -12.34
C THR A 14 -21.47 13.59 -13.54
N HIS A 15 -21.12 12.32 -13.35
CA HIS A 15 -20.60 11.40 -14.36
C HIS A 15 -19.31 11.89 -15.07
N ARG A 16 -18.71 12.96 -14.55
CA ARG A 16 -17.46 13.49 -15.07
C ARG A 16 -16.29 12.71 -14.51
N PHE A 17 -15.33 12.40 -15.36
CA PHE A 17 -14.05 11.84 -14.93
C PHE A 17 -13.30 12.84 -14.05
N PHE A 18 -12.67 12.34 -13.01
CA PHE A 18 -11.87 13.16 -12.11
C PHE A 18 -10.62 12.40 -11.64
N VAL A 19 -9.63 13.17 -11.20
CA VAL A 19 -8.46 12.68 -10.49
C VAL A 19 -8.26 13.46 -9.19
N GLY A 20 -7.60 12.86 -8.20
CA GLY A 20 -7.29 13.52 -6.94
C GLY A 20 -6.44 12.67 -6.03
N THR A 21 -6.31 13.13 -4.79
CA THR A 21 -5.73 12.37 -3.67
C THR A 21 -6.86 11.91 -2.74
N LYS A 22 -6.52 11.34 -1.58
CA LYS A 22 -7.54 11.03 -0.55
C LYS A 22 -8.37 12.22 -0.09
N SER A 23 -7.96 13.45 -0.41
CA SER A 23 -8.72 14.67 -0.14
C SER A 23 -10.08 14.72 -0.86
N VAL A 24 -10.30 13.89 -1.88
CA VAL A 24 -11.62 13.73 -2.53
C VAL A 24 -12.70 13.21 -1.56
N PHE A 25 -12.27 12.50 -0.53
CA PHE A 25 -13.14 11.96 0.53
C PHE A 25 -13.23 12.88 1.77
N SER A 26 -12.63 14.06 1.72
CA SER A 26 -12.67 15.00 2.83
C SER A 26 -14.09 15.53 3.06
N LYS A 27 -14.47 15.73 4.32
CA LYS A 27 -15.75 16.36 4.70
C LYS A 27 -15.68 17.89 4.69
N ILE A 28 -14.47 18.46 4.79
CA ILE A 28 -14.27 19.91 4.98
C ILE A 28 -13.62 20.55 3.75
N LYS A 29 -12.51 20.00 3.29
CA LYS A 29 -11.76 20.53 2.13
C LYS A 29 -11.73 19.46 1.03
N ILE A 30 -12.83 19.39 0.28
CA ILE A 30 -12.96 18.46 -0.83
C ILE A 30 -12.13 18.98 -2.01
N LYS A 31 -11.27 18.12 -2.57
CA LYS A 31 -10.44 18.45 -3.73
C LYS A 31 -10.63 17.39 -4.80
N ILE A 32 -11.66 17.58 -5.62
CA ILE A 32 -11.95 16.76 -6.80
C ILE A 32 -11.54 17.58 -8.02
N ASN A 33 -10.70 17.02 -8.89
CA ASN A 33 -10.15 17.76 -10.03
C ASN A 33 -10.69 17.14 -11.32
N TYR A 34 -11.51 17.90 -12.05
CA TYR A 34 -12.09 17.54 -13.33
C TYR A 34 -11.32 18.13 -14.52
N SER A 35 -10.38 19.02 -14.26
CA SER A 35 -9.57 19.73 -15.23
C SER A 35 -8.19 20.07 -14.69
N HIS A 36 -7.26 20.42 -15.58
CA HIS A 36 -5.94 20.92 -15.21
C HIS A 36 -6.03 22.17 -14.32
N ARG A 37 -6.99 23.08 -14.60
CA ARG A 37 -7.22 24.27 -13.78
C ARG A 37 -7.61 23.91 -12.34
N ASP A 38 -8.43 22.87 -12.15
CA ASP A 38 -8.78 22.41 -10.79
C ASP A 38 -7.57 21.85 -10.06
N ILE A 39 -6.67 21.14 -10.79
CA ILE A 39 -5.43 20.61 -10.22
C ILE A 39 -4.54 21.76 -9.75
N ASP A 40 -4.32 22.77 -10.60
CA ASP A 40 -3.48 23.93 -10.29
C ASP A 40 -4.03 24.75 -9.10
N ALA A 41 -5.36 24.83 -8.98
CA ALA A 41 -6.01 25.50 -7.84
C ALA A 41 -5.91 24.71 -6.52
N ASN A 42 -5.84 23.39 -6.60
CA ASN A 42 -5.92 22.50 -5.43
C ASN A 42 -4.58 21.93 -4.98
N HIS A 43 -3.59 21.82 -5.87
CA HIS A 43 -2.33 21.11 -5.63
C HIS A 43 -1.15 21.85 -6.23
N THR A 44 0.06 21.58 -5.72
CA THR A 44 1.32 22.16 -6.19
C THR A 44 2.42 21.09 -6.24
N GLY A 45 3.52 21.40 -6.90
CA GLY A 45 4.72 20.57 -6.93
C GLY A 45 4.50 19.19 -7.58
N GLU A 46 5.14 18.16 -7.05
CA GLU A 46 5.11 16.81 -7.65
C GLU A 46 3.70 16.20 -7.64
N VAL A 47 2.89 16.49 -6.63
CA VAL A 47 1.49 16.00 -6.58
C VAL A 47 0.68 16.57 -7.75
N ALA A 48 0.80 17.86 -8.05
CA ALA A 48 0.12 18.46 -9.20
C ALA A 48 0.58 17.82 -10.51
N LYS A 49 1.90 17.64 -10.72
CA LYS A 49 2.46 17.00 -11.90
C LYS A 49 1.93 15.58 -12.10
N ILE A 50 1.85 14.78 -11.03
CA ILE A 50 1.28 13.43 -11.08
C ILE A 50 -0.19 13.46 -11.46
N LEU A 51 -1.00 14.36 -10.86
CA LEU A 51 -2.42 14.46 -11.14
C LEU A 51 -2.70 14.94 -12.56
N HIS A 52 -1.88 15.86 -13.12
CA HIS A 52 -1.97 16.25 -14.53
C HIS A 52 -1.77 15.04 -15.44
N ALA A 53 -0.71 14.26 -15.22
CA ALA A 53 -0.45 13.06 -16.00
C ALA A 53 -1.55 11.99 -15.83
N CYS A 54 -2.09 11.84 -14.63
CA CYS A 54 -3.22 10.94 -14.39
C CYS A 54 -4.48 11.39 -15.15
N LEU A 55 -4.75 12.69 -15.18
CA LEU A 55 -5.90 13.24 -15.93
C LEU A 55 -5.78 13.01 -17.43
N ASP A 56 -4.56 13.11 -17.98
CA ASP A 56 -4.29 12.96 -19.41
C ASP A 56 -4.26 11.49 -19.87
N HIS A 57 -3.78 10.58 -19.01
CA HIS A 57 -3.40 9.24 -19.44
C HIS A 57 -4.21 8.12 -18.82
N ILE A 58 -4.99 8.36 -17.75
CA ILE A 58 -5.91 7.34 -17.24
C ILE A 58 -7.15 7.31 -18.16
N PRO A 59 -7.60 6.12 -18.58
CA PRO A 59 -8.79 6.00 -19.41
C PRO A 59 -10.05 6.52 -18.71
N HIS A 60 -10.83 7.32 -19.39
CA HIS A 60 -12.04 7.97 -18.82
C HIS A 60 -13.28 7.07 -18.82
N HIS A 61 -13.23 5.89 -19.45
CA HIS A 61 -14.39 5.01 -19.66
C HIS A 61 -14.56 3.96 -18.56
N LEU A 62 -14.46 4.38 -17.31
CA LEU A 62 -14.43 3.45 -16.15
C LEU A 62 -15.82 3.19 -15.53
N GLY A 63 -16.90 3.50 -16.21
CA GLY A 63 -18.26 3.39 -15.66
C GLY A 63 -18.46 4.35 -14.49
N TYR A 64 -19.25 3.93 -13.48
CA TYR A 64 -19.53 4.73 -12.27
C TYR A 64 -18.63 4.37 -11.10
N MET A 65 -17.46 3.81 -11.36
CA MET A 65 -16.56 3.35 -10.32
C MET A 65 -15.51 4.39 -9.98
N VAL A 66 -15.11 4.42 -8.70
CA VAL A 66 -14.01 5.22 -8.18
C VAL A 66 -12.94 4.27 -7.66
N PHE A 67 -11.71 4.50 -8.06
CA PHE A 67 -10.56 3.68 -7.72
C PHE A 67 -9.52 4.47 -6.97
N GLN A 68 -8.70 3.75 -6.21
CA GLN A 68 -7.45 4.27 -5.65
C GLN A 68 -6.33 3.31 -5.96
N GLY A 69 -5.17 3.86 -6.24
CA GLY A 69 -3.93 3.11 -6.42
C GLY A 69 -2.73 3.96 -6.07
N ASP A 70 -1.58 3.33 -6.12
CA ASP A 70 -0.30 3.99 -5.93
C ASP A 70 0.29 4.37 -7.29
N PHE A 71 0.75 5.61 -7.42
CA PHE A 71 1.45 6.08 -8.62
C PHE A 71 2.88 5.56 -8.61
N ILE A 72 3.15 4.55 -9.46
CA ILE A 72 4.44 3.87 -9.52
C ILE A 72 5.50 4.70 -10.25
N GLY A 73 5.09 5.59 -11.14
CA GLY A 73 6.00 6.49 -11.84
C GLY A 73 5.58 6.77 -13.28
N PHE A 74 6.41 7.58 -13.94
CA PHE A 74 6.31 7.84 -15.37
C PHE A 74 6.92 6.69 -16.16
N GLY A 75 6.59 6.57 -17.43
CA GLY A 75 7.19 5.62 -18.35
C GLY A 75 8.64 5.95 -18.70
N GLY A 76 9.19 5.21 -19.66
CA GLY A 76 10.57 5.40 -20.13
C GLY A 76 11.64 4.73 -19.26
N SER A 77 11.24 3.91 -18.27
CA SER A 77 12.16 3.19 -17.40
C SER A 77 11.62 1.79 -17.07
N ASP A 78 12.52 0.84 -16.90
CA ASP A 78 12.23 -0.49 -16.35
C ASP A 78 12.37 -0.53 -14.81
N GLU A 79 12.69 0.58 -14.16
CA GLU A 79 12.87 0.66 -12.72
C GLU A 79 11.84 1.56 -12.04
N TYR A 80 11.52 1.18 -10.79
CA TYR A 80 10.75 1.97 -9.84
C TYR A 80 11.42 1.93 -8.46
N LYS A 81 11.75 3.10 -7.92
CA LYS A 81 12.48 3.26 -6.66
C LYS A 81 11.69 4.11 -5.67
N PRO A 82 10.72 3.50 -4.94
CA PRO A 82 9.93 4.24 -3.95
C PRO A 82 10.73 4.60 -2.69
N ASN A 83 11.80 3.86 -2.42
CA ASN A 83 12.67 3.98 -1.26
C ASN A 83 14.03 3.33 -1.57
N THR A 84 14.67 2.66 -0.61
CA THR A 84 15.93 1.93 -0.85
C THR A 84 15.78 0.66 -1.67
N LEU A 85 14.54 0.15 -1.84
CA LEU A 85 14.26 -0.95 -2.74
C LEU A 85 14.11 -0.46 -4.18
N THR A 86 14.61 -1.26 -5.12
CA THR A 86 14.41 -1.09 -6.55
C THR A 86 13.49 -2.21 -7.05
N TYR A 87 12.39 -1.83 -7.68
CA TYR A 87 11.54 -2.77 -8.40
C TYR A 87 11.85 -2.69 -9.88
N LYS A 88 12.22 -3.82 -10.48
CA LYS A 88 12.63 -3.90 -11.87
C LYS A 88 11.59 -4.65 -12.69
N PHE A 89 11.10 -4.00 -13.74
CA PHE A 89 10.22 -4.58 -14.73
C PHE A 89 11.04 -5.42 -15.73
N PRO A 90 10.44 -6.39 -16.43
CA PRO A 90 11.14 -7.21 -17.41
C PRO A 90 11.73 -6.41 -18.59
N GLU A 91 11.06 -5.30 -18.92
CA GLU A 91 11.44 -4.41 -20.03
C GLU A 91 11.08 -2.96 -19.69
N VAL A 92 11.62 -2.03 -20.47
CA VAL A 92 11.29 -0.60 -20.37
C VAL A 92 9.80 -0.40 -20.61
N VAL A 93 9.11 0.22 -19.66
CA VAL A 93 7.68 0.51 -19.76
C VAL A 93 7.46 1.67 -20.74
N GLN A 94 6.78 1.40 -21.85
CA GLN A 94 6.54 2.37 -22.91
C GLN A 94 5.36 3.31 -22.62
N GLN A 95 4.41 2.90 -21.74
CA GLN A 95 3.28 3.71 -21.31
C GLN A 95 3.76 5.00 -20.65
N LYS A 96 2.95 6.06 -20.71
CA LYS A 96 3.29 7.38 -20.13
C LYS A 96 3.33 7.36 -18.59
N ILE A 97 2.46 6.57 -17.97
CA ILE A 97 2.36 6.41 -16.52
C ILE A 97 2.19 4.96 -16.11
N LYS A 98 2.60 4.66 -14.86
CA LYS A 98 2.44 3.35 -14.20
C LYS A 98 1.65 3.55 -12.91
N ILE A 99 0.57 2.79 -12.71
CA ILE A 99 -0.28 2.86 -11.50
C ILE A 99 -0.53 1.44 -10.99
N ALA A 100 -0.48 1.25 -9.67
CA ALA A 100 -0.88 0.01 -8.99
C ALA A 100 -2.24 0.19 -8.29
N PRO A 101 -3.37 -0.13 -8.93
CA PRO A 101 -4.69 -0.04 -8.32
C PRO A 101 -4.84 -1.11 -7.25
N HIS A 102 -5.46 -0.74 -6.12
CA HIS A 102 -5.66 -1.67 -5.00
C HIS A 102 -7.00 -1.53 -4.29
N THR A 103 -7.72 -0.42 -4.47
CA THR A 103 -8.98 -0.16 -3.78
C THR A 103 -10.03 0.34 -4.77
N GLN A 104 -11.24 -0.18 -4.63
CA GLN A 104 -12.44 0.31 -5.29
C GLN A 104 -13.35 0.94 -4.25
N TYR A 105 -13.98 2.06 -4.59
CA TYR A 105 -14.96 2.72 -3.74
C TYR A 105 -16.35 2.58 -4.32
N ILE A 106 -17.29 2.20 -3.48
CA ILE A 106 -18.72 2.14 -3.79
C ILE A 106 -19.41 3.28 -3.05
N THR A 107 -20.18 4.06 -3.78
CA THR A 107 -21.02 5.12 -3.24
C THR A 107 -22.47 4.65 -3.22
N THR A 108 -23.09 4.68 -2.04
CA THR A 108 -24.50 4.34 -1.88
C THR A 108 -25.45 5.52 -2.15
N GLN A 109 -24.90 6.71 -2.27
CA GLN A 109 -25.64 7.96 -2.49
C GLN A 109 -24.98 8.80 -3.57
N CYS A 110 -25.77 9.28 -4.52
CA CYS A 110 -25.36 10.26 -5.54
C CYS A 110 -25.26 11.65 -4.91
N THR A 111 -24.32 11.87 -4.01
CA THR A 111 -24.06 13.16 -3.36
C THR A 111 -22.92 13.91 -4.04
N ASP A 112 -22.83 15.21 -3.83
CA ASP A 112 -21.74 16.06 -4.37
C ASP A 112 -20.39 15.77 -3.76
N ASN A 113 -20.33 14.96 -2.71
CA ASN A 113 -19.08 14.59 -2.08
C ASN A 113 -18.98 13.06 -1.92
N LEU A 114 -17.75 12.57 -2.00
CA LEU A 114 -17.40 11.15 -1.87
C LEU A 114 -17.13 10.73 -0.42
N ALA A 115 -17.41 11.60 0.57
CA ALA A 115 -17.04 11.36 1.97
C ALA A 115 -17.69 10.10 2.59
N ASN A 116 -18.79 9.63 2.02
CA ASN A 116 -19.50 8.42 2.46
C ASN A 116 -19.17 7.20 1.59
N ALA A 117 -18.21 7.29 0.67
CA ALA A 117 -17.79 6.18 -0.14
C ALA A 117 -17.16 5.07 0.71
N VAL A 118 -17.57 3.84 0.50
CA VAL A 118 -17.05 2.68 1.22
C VAL A 118 -15.97 2.01 0.40
N ALA A 119 -14.78 1.86 1.00
CA ALA A 119 -13.64 1.23 0.37
C ALA A 119 -13.77 -0.30 0.38
N TYR A 120 -13.54 -0.89 -0.77
CA TYR A 120 -13.43 -2.33 -0.94
C TYR A 120 -12.07 -2.68 -1.56
N PRO A 121 -11.43 -3.79 -1.19
CA PRO A 121 -10.25 -4.26 -1.88
C PRO A 121 -10.62 -4.64 -3.31
N MET A 122 -9.76 -4.30 -4.25
CA MET A 122 -9.90 -4.82 -5.61
C MET A 122 -9.53 -6.31 -5.60
N LYS A 123 -10.52 -7.17 -5.81
CA LYS A 123 -10.29 -8.63 -5.95
C LYS A 123 -9.71 -9.00 -7.31
N SER A 124 -10.03 -8.22 -8.32
CA SER A 124 -9.53 -8.29 -9.69
C SER A 124 -9.84 -6.98 -10.39
N PHE A 125 -9.10 -6.65 -11.45
CA PHE A 125 -9.57 -5.63 -12.38
C PHE A 125 -10.94 -6.03 -12.91
N PRO A 126 -11.91 -5.12 -13.01
CA PRO A 126 -13.20 -5.43 -13.60
C PRO A 126 -13.01 -6.06 -14.98
N TYR A 127 -13.60 -7.20 -15.23
CA TYR A 127 -13.51 -7.96 -16.47
C TYR A 127 -13.88 -7.16 -17.73
N TYR A 128 -14.59 -6.05 -17.55
CA TYR A 128 -15.08 -5.19 -18.64
C TYR A 128 -14.00 -4.26 -19.22
N TYR A 129 -12.83 -4.17 -18.55
CA TYR A 129 -11.76 -3.29 -18.99
C TYR A 129 -10.55 -4.14 -19.37
N ASN A 130 -10.18 -4.06 -20.65
CA ASN A 130 -8.95 -4.68 -21.12
C ASN A 130 -7.76 -3.78 -20.72
N TRP A 131 -7.42 -3.83 -19.44
CA TRP A 131 -6.37 -3.03 -18.83
C TRP A 131 -4.99 -3.25 -19.46
N GLU A 132 -4.79 -4.42 -20.09
CA GLU A 132 -3.53 -4.79 -20.76
C GLU A 132 -3.34 -4.07 -22.12
N LYS A 133 -4.36 -3.43 -22.65
CA LYS A 133 -4.35 -2.76 -23.96
C LYS A 133 -4.47 -1.25 -23.89
N MET A 134 -4.13 -0.64 -22.76
CA MET A 134 -4.18 0.80 -22.63
C MET A 134 -2.86 1.42 -23.07
N ASP A 135 -2.90 2.22 -24.12
CA ASP A 135 -1.72 2.76 -24.78
C ASP A 135 -0.86 3.66 -23.90
N ASP A 136 -1.48 4.41 -22.98
CA ASP A 136 -0.79 5.45 -22.19
C ASP A 136 -0.63 5.13 -20.70
N CYS A 137 -1.40 4.19 -20.13
CA CYS A 137 -1.37 3.85 -18.71
C CYS A 137 -1.14 2.36 -18.47
N LEU A 138 -0.01 2.02 -17.84
CA LEU A 138 0.24 0.66 -17.36
C LEU A 138 -0.39 0.49 -15.98
N PHE A 139 -1.36 -0.40 -15.87
CA PHE A 139 -1.88 -0.85 -14.58
C PHE A 139 -1.11 -2.07 -14.10
N VAL A 140 -0.41 -1.89 -12.98
CA VAL A 140 0.40 -2.94 -12.35
C VAL A 140 -0.46 -3.67 -11.33
N GLY A 141 -0.63 -4.97 -11.48
CA GLY A 141 -1.35 -5.80 -10.53
C GLY A 141 -0.55 -7.04 -10.17
N THR A 142 -0.55 -7.39 -8.89
CA THR A 142 0.12 -8.58 -8.36
C THR A 142 -0.90 -9.60 -7.93
N LYS A 143 -0.74 -10.85 -8.39
CA LYS A 143 -1.53 -11.99 -7.90
C LYS A 143 -0.72 -12.72 -6.83
N VAL A 144 -1.15 -12.59 -5.59
CA VAL A 144 -0.58 -13.33 -4.46
C VAL A 144 -1.35 -14.63 -4.28
N ARG A 145 -0.62 -15.73 -4.08
CA ARG A 145 -1.16 -17.07 -3.84
C ARG A 145 -0.50 -17.66 -2.60
N GLU A 146 -1.20 -18.56 -1.97
CA GLU A 146 -0.64 -19.44 -0.96
C GLU A 146 0.23 -20.51 -1.64
N ARG A 147 1.33 -20.88 -1.02
CA ARG A 147 2.19 -21.95 -1.48
C ARG A 147 1.48 -23.29 -1.28
N GLU A 148 1.47 -24.13 -2.30
CA GLU A 148 0.82 -25.44 -2.26
C GLU A 148 1.58 -26.44 -1.38
N ASP A 149 2.92 -26.34 -1.35
CA ASP A 149 3.81 -27.20 -0.60
C ASP A 149 3.85 -26.90 0.91
N ASP A 150 3.50 -25.69 1.32
CA ASP A 150 3.44 -25.28 2.73
C ASP A 150 2.31 -24.27 2.97
N PRO A 151 1.06 -24.73 3.09
CA PRO A 151 -0.10 -23.86 3.24
C PRO A 151 -0.17 -23.21 4.63
N ILE A 152 -0.82 -22.02 4.71
CA ILE A 152 -1.02 -21.26 5.96
C ILE A 152 -1.79 -22.09 7.01
N SER A 153 -2.62 -23.03 6.56
CA SER A 153 -3.34 -23.94 7.46
C SER A 153 -2.42 -24.73 8.41
N ASN A 154 -1.15 -24.97 8.01
CA ASN A 154 -0.15 -25.60 8.85
C ASN A 154 0.21 -24.77 10.09
N LEU A 155 -0.02 -23.44 10.05
CA LEU A 155 0.21 -22.53 11.18
C LEU A 155 -0.95 -22.48 12.19
N LYS A 156 -2.03 -23.22 11.98
CA LYS A 156 -3.23 -23.13 12.83
C LYS A 156 -2.93 -23.26 14.31
N LYS A 157 -2.10 -24.24 14.69
CA LYS A 157 -1.72 -24.47 16.11
C LYS A 157 -0.95 -23.27 16.69
N SER A 158 -0.01 -22.70 15.94
CA SER A 158 0.76 -21.51 16.35
C SER A 158 -0.13 -20.27 16.49
N ILE A 159 -1.06 -20.08 15.55
CA ILE A 159 -2.03 -18.99 15.59
C ILE A 159 -3.00 -19.14 16.78
N ASP A 160 -3.50 -20.35 17.03
CA ASP A 160 -4.38 -20.62 18.18
C ASP A 160 -3.64 -20.40 19.50
N PHE A 161 -2.36 -20.79 19.61
CA PHE A 161 -1.51 -20.53 20.77
C PHE A 161 -1.35 -19.01 21.01
N ILE A 162 -1.03 -18.24 19.99
CA ILE A 162 -0.90 -16.77 20.07
C ILE A 162 -2.21 -16.14 20.50
N ARG A 163 -3.33 -16.59 19.94
CA ARG A 163 -4.67 -16.12 20.34
C ARG A 163 -4.95 -16.39 21.81
N HIS A 164 -4.60 -17.57 22.30
CA HIS A 164 -4.74 -17.91 23.71
C HIS A 164 -3.87 -17.01 24.61
N MET A 165 -2.62 -16.81 24.22
CA MET A 165 -1.67 -15.95 24.95
C MET A 165 -2.18 -14.50 25.09
N ALA A 166 -2.92 -13.99 24.10
CA ALA A 166 -3.45 -12.61 24.12
C ALA A 166 -4.30 -12.32 25.36
N GLY A 167 -5.06 -13.32 25.85
CA GLY A 167 -5.90 -13.18 27.03
C GLY A 167 -5.12 -12.88 28.33
N GLY A 168 -3.83 -13.22 28.39
CA GLY A 168 -2.95 -12.94 29.53
C GLY A 168 -2.04 -11.70 29.36
N ILE A 169 -2.22 -10.92 28.31
CA ILE A 169 -1.40 -9.74 28.02
C ILE A 169 -2.13 -8.47 28.48
N GLN A 170 -1.46 -7.68 29.29
CA GLN A 170 -1.90 -6.34 29.60
C GLN A 170 -1.47 -5.40 28.45
N PHE A 171 -2.42 -5.04 27.58
CA PHE A 171 -2.21 -4.11 26.51
C PHE A 171 -2.11 -2.67 27.04
N VAL A 172 -1.37 -1.83 26.32
CA VAL A 172 -1.20 -0.41 26.63
C VAL A 172 -2.19 0.44 25.83
N ASP A 173 -2.40 1.68 26.26
CA ASP A 173 -3.20 2.65 25.52
C ASP A 173 -2.57 3.03 24.16
N GLN A 174 -3.35 3.69 23.32
CA GLN A 174 -2.93 4.06 21.96
C GLN A 174 -1.72 5.03 21.93
N LYS A 175 -1.60 5.93 22.91
CA LYS A 175 -0.49 6.87 23.00
C LYS A 175 0.81 6.12 23.30
N THR A 176 0.82 5.30 24.33
CA THR A 176 1.95 4.44 24.70
C THR A 176 2.33 3.48 23.55
N ALA A 177 1.33 2.88 22.89
CA ALA A 177 1.56 2.02 21.72
C ALA A 177 2.26 2.77 20.57
N ASN A 178 1.90 4.04 20.31
CA ASN A 178 2.56 4.86 19.29
C ASN A 178 3.99 5.23 19.67
N GLU A 179 4.27 5.46 20.93
CA GLU A 179 5.62 5.72 21.44
C GLU A 179 6.50 4.47 21.33
N LEU A 180 6.00 3.31 21.76
CA LEU A 180 6.67 2.02 21.61
C LEU A 180 6.98 1.73 20.13
N LYS A 181 6.03 1.97 19.23
CA LYS A 181 6.22 1.80 17.79
C LYS A 181 7.38 2.66 17.26
N LYS A 182 7.48 3.92 17.69
CA LYS A 182 8.58 4.81 17.28
C LYS A 182 9.93 4.30 17.80
N GLN A 183 9.98 3.86 19.03
CA GLN A 183 11.20 3.34 19.67
C GLN A 183 11.67 2.04 19.01
N ILE A 184 10.78 1.06 18.81
CA ILE A 184 11.08 -0.19 18.13
C ILE A 184 11.55 0.07 16.68
N ASN A 185 10.90 0.97 15.95
CA ASN A 185 11.34 1.33 14.60
C ASN A 185 12.73 1.99 14.59
N LYS A 186 13.08 2.76 15.63
CA LYS A 186 14.42 3.33 15.80
C LYS A 186 15.44 2.22 16.01
N ASP A 187 15.15 1.26 16.88
CA ASP A 187 16.06 0.14 17.15
C ASP A 187 16.34 -0.68 15.89
N TYR A 188 15.30 -0.98 15.10
CA TYR A 188 15.48 -1.65 13.80
C TYR A 188 16.37 -0.85 12.83
N ARG A 189 16.19 0.47 12.73
CA ARG A 189 17.03 1.29 11.85
C ARG A 189 18.49 1.31 12.26
N GLU A 190 18.73 1.26 13.57
CA GLU A 190 20.06 1.30 14.15
C GLU A 190 20.67 -0.11 14.33
N GLY A 191 19.99 -1.14 13.82
CA GLY A 191 20.45 -2.53 13.89
C GLY A 191 20.47 -3.12 15.31
N ARG A 192 19.72 -2.49 16.24
CA ARG A 192 19.65 -2.98 17.63
C ARG A 192 18.57 -4.04 17.78
N GLU A 193 18.87 -5.00 18.65
CA GLU A 193 17.88 -6.00 19.03
C GLU A 193 16.77 -5.37 19.90
N VAL A 194 15.54 -5.84 19.69
CA VAL A 194 14.38 -5.46 20.52
C VAL A 194 14.44 -6.24 21.84
N ASP A 195 15.10 -5.67 22.86
CA ASP A 195 15.15 -6.25 24.21
C ASP A 195 13.95 -5.75 25.03
N PRO A 196 13.10 -6.66 25.57
CA PRO A 196 11.92 -6.30 26.37
C PRO A 196 12.21 -5.35 27.54
N LYS A 197 13.43 -5.31 28.06
CA LYS A 197 13.83 -4.46 29.18
C LYS A 197 13.92 -2.98 28.84
N ASN A 198 14.05 -2.64 27.56
CA ASN A 198 14.35 -1.28 27.08
C ASN A 198 13.13 -0.38 26.85
N TYR A 199 11.90 -0.89 27.06
CA TYR A 199 10.69 -0.19 26.58
C TYR A 199 9.80 0.36 27.69
N GLY A 200 10.17 0.23 28.97
CA GLY A 200 9.40 0.80 30.09
C GLY A 200 7.99 0.21 30.28
N VAL A 201 7.72 -0.95 29.65
CA VAL A 201 6.47 -1.70 29.77
C VAL A 201 6.75 -3.13 30.23
N HIS A 202 5.68 -3.84 30.63
CA HIS A 202 5.87 -5.21 31.07
C HIS A 202 6.46 -6.10 29.94
N GLY A 203 7.58 -6.77 30.20
CA GLY A 203 8.32 -7.53 29.19
C GLY A 203 7.50 -8.58 28.44
N ARG A 204 6.43 -9.13 29.06
CA ARG A 204 5.49 -10.05 28.39
C ARG A 204 4.83 -9.41 27.17
N LEU A 205 4.53 -8.09 27.17
CA LEU A 205 3.94 -7.40 26.05
C LEU A 205 4.89 -7.38 24.85
N ILE A 206 6.18 -7.07 25.08
CA ILE A 206 7.20 -7.06 24.01
C ILE A 206 7.47 -8.46 23.49
N ASN A 207 7.56 -9.47 24.38
CA ASN A 207 7.71 -10.87 23.95
C ASN A 207 6.50 -11.36 23.14
N TYR A 208 5.30 -11.01 23.53
CA TYR A 208 4.08 -11.29 22.76
C TYR A 208 4.12 -10.61 21.39
N TRP A 209 4.53 -9.34 21.34
CA TRP A 209 4.70 -8.62 20.10
C TRP A 209 5.75 -9.30 19.18
N LYS A 210 6.90 -9.76 19.71
CA LYS A 210 7.90 -10.52 18.95
C LYS A 210 7.29 -11.80 18.35
N LEU A 211 6.58 -12.57 19.16
CA LEU A 211 5.91 -13.80 18.72
C LEU A 211 4.90 -13.54 17.59
N VAL A 212 4.12 -12.45 17.66
CA VAL A 212 3.21 -12.01 16.59
C VAL A 212 3.99 -11.64 15.31
N GLN A 213 5.17 -10.98 15.45
CA GLN A 213 6.00 -10.65 14.28
C GLN A 213 6.60 -11.91 13.62
N GLU A 214 7.05 -12.88 14.42
CA GLU A 214 7.56 -14.17 13.93
C GLU A 214 6.46 -14.94 13.18
N THR A 215 5.29 -15.10 13.78
CA THR A 215 4.14 -15.75 13.12
C THR A 215 3.70 -15.01 11.85
N LYS A 216 3.74 -13.69 11.85
CA LYS A 216 3.48 -12.92 10.65
C LYS A 216 4.52 -13.21 9.55
N ALA A 217 5.81 -13.34 9.91
CA ALA A 217 6.86 -13.73 8.98
C ALA A 217 6.62 -15.14 8.43
N ASP A 218 6.19 -16.08 9.27
CA ASP A 218 5.81 -17.43 8.87
C ASP A 218 4.62 -17.46 7.90
N VAL A 219 3.61 -16.62 8.13
CA VAL A 219 2.50 -16.44 7.16
C VAL A 219 3.03 -15.90 5.84
N MET A 220 3.92 -14.90 5.88
CA MET A 220 4.46 -14.28 4.68
C MET A 220 5.34 -15.23 3.87
N SER A 221 6.12 -16.12 4.53
CA SER A 221 6.94 -17.11 3.84
C SER A 221 6.13 -18.15 3.06
N ARG A 222 4.85 -18.29 3.39
CA ARG A 222 3.89 -19.18 2.72
C ARG A 222 3.12 -18.51 1.59
N LEU A 223 3.39 -17.24 1.34
CA LEU A 223 2.83 -16.49 0.23
C LEU A 223 3.83 -16.41 -0.91
N THR A 224 3.35 -16.53 -2.11
CA THR A 224 4.11 -16.34 -3.35
C THR A 224 3.35 -15.42 -4.28
N HIS A 225 4.05 -14.80 -5.19
CA HIS A 225 3.45 -13.97 -6.24
C HIS A 225 3.99 -14.38 -7.61
N SER A 226 3.16 -14.23 -8.63
CA SER A 226 3.49 -14.57 -10.02
C SER A 226 3.86 -13.35 -10.85
N ASP A 227 4.44 -12.33 -10.21
CA ASP A 227 4.79 -11.10 -10.90
C ASP A 227 6.10 -11.23 -11.65
N PRO A 228 6.17 -10.68 -12.87
CA PRO A 228 7.44 -10.52 -13.58
C PRO A 228 8.33 -9.44 -12.96
N VAL A 229 7.77 -8.55 -12.13
CA VAL A 229 8.51 -7.47 -11.45
C VAL A 229 9.33 -8.07 -10.31
N GLN A 230 10.63 -7.79 -10.30
CA GLN A 230 11.56 -8.26 -9.27
C GLN A 230 11.96 -7.11 -8.35
N ALA A 231 12.09 -7.37 -7.06
CA ALA A 231 12.60 -6.41 -6.10
C ALA A 231 14.09 -6.66 -5.79
N TYR A 232 14.83 -5.57 -5.59
CA TYR A 232 16.25 -5.58 -5.26
C TYR A 232 16.55 -4.62 -4.10
N LEU A 233 17.49 -4.98 -3.24
CA LEU A 233 18.14 -4.11 -2.28
C LEU A 233 19.61 -3.98 -2.69
N GLY A 234 20.00 -2.86 -3.28
CA GLY A 234 21.25 -2.77 -4.02
C GLY A 234 21.27 -3.75 -5.20
N TYR A 235 22.21 -4.68 -5.20
CA TYR A 235 22.32 -5.73 -6.23
C TYR A 235 21.66 -7.05 -5.85
N ASP A 236 21.24 -7.21 -4.58
CA ASP A 236 20.70 -8.45 -4.08
C ASP A 236 19.19 -8.55 -4.37
N LYS A 237 18.77 -9.69 -4.91
CA LYS A 237 17.36 -9.99 -5.12
C LYS A 237 16.63 -10.06 -3.80
N HIS A 238 15.49 -9.39 -3.72
CA HIS A 238 14.71 -9.23 -2.50
C HIS A 238 13.24 -9.64 -2.70
N ILE A 239 12.57 -10.00 -1.61
CA ILE A 239 11.13 -10.37 -1.62
C ILE A 239 10.18 -9.15 -1.66
N GLY A 240 10.73 -7.93 -1.64
CA GLY A 240 9.95 -6.69 -1.53
C GLY A 240 9.61 -6.35 -0.07
N GLU A 241 8.71 -5.39 0.12
CA GLU A 241 8.31 -4.91 1.45
C GLU A 241 7.29 -5.82 2.16
N GLY A 242 6.56 -6.62 1.42
CA GLY A 242 5.51 -7.50 1.92
C GLY A 242 4.20 -7.39 1.15
N PHE A 243 3.10 -7.73 1.83
CA PHE A 243 1.78 -7.88 1.22
C PHE A 243 0.73 -7.04 1.94
N VAL A 244 -0.39 -6.80 1.26
CA VAL A 244 -1.62 -6.29 1.88
C VAL A 244 -2.66 -7.38 1.86
N MET A 245 -3.13 -7.78 3.04
CA MET A 245 -4.22 -8.74 3.20
C MET A 245 -5.52 -7.99 3.50
N THR A 246 -6.60 -8.39 2.86
CA THR A 246 -7.91 -7.81 3.09
C THR A 246 -8.94 -8.93 3.35
N ASN A 247 -9.77 -8.73 4.35
CA ASN A 247 -10.86 -9.65 4.68
C ASN A 247 -12.07 -8.88 5.24
N LYS A 248 -13.09 -9.59 5.71
CA LYS A 248 -14.31 -8.99 6.32
C LYS A 248 -14.07 -8.16 7.57
N PHE A 249 -12.90 -8.28 8.21
CA PHE A 249 -12.53 -7.54 9.41
C PHE A 249 -11.69 -6.29 9.11
N GLY A 250 -11.22 -6.12 7.88
CA GLY A 250 -10.45 -4.95 7.46
C GLY A 250 -9.25 -5.26 6.56
N MET A 251 -8.36 -4.29 6.50
CA MET A 251 -7.14 -4.33 5.71
C MET A 251 -5.92 -4.37 6.64
N TYR A 252 -5.01 -5.30 6.40
CA TYR A 252 -3.82 -5.54 7.21
C TYR A 252 -2.58 -5.54 6.34
N LYS A 253 -1.54 -4.83 6.78
CA LYS A 253 -0.21 -4.86 6.15
C LYS A 253 0.62 -6.00 6.75
N LEU A 254 1.00 -6.95 5.90
CA LEU A 254 1.94 -8.03 6.21
C LEU A 254 3.32 -7.58 5.70
N VAL A 255 4.13 -7.00 6.58
CA VAL A 255 5.46 -6.49 6.21
C VAL A 255 6.54 -7.05 7.12
N TYR A 256 7.71 -7.34 6.56
CA TYR A 256 8.91 -7.60 7.34
C TYR A 256 9.37 -6.30 7.98
N ARG A 257 9.14 -6.16 9.29
CA ARG A 257 9.32 -4.88 10.00
C ARG A 257 10.73 -4.29 9.87
N HIS A 258 11.76 -5.11 9.97
CA HIS A 258 13.15 -4.65 9.84
C HIS A 258 13.43 -4.12 8.42
N ILE A 259 13.02 -4.85 7.39
CA ILE A 259 13.19 -4.45 5.98
C ILE A 259 12.41 -3.18 5.69
N PHE A 260 11.12 -3.17 6.05
CA PHE A 260 10.25 -2.03 5.86
C PHE A 260 10.78 -0.77 6.57
N SER A 261 11.25 -0.90 7.82
CA SER A 261 11.79 0.24 8.56
C SER A 261 13.10 0.73 7.95
N TYR A 262 13.99 -0.17 7.57
CA TYR A 262 15.24 0.19 6.90
C TYR A 262 14.97 0.87 5.55
N ALA A 263 14.14 0.28 4.70
CA ALA A 263 13.83 0.78 3.37
C ALA A 263 13.18 2.18 3.38
N ASN A 264 12.27 2.43 4.33
CA ASN A 264 11.46 3.67 4.31
C ASN A 264 12.04 4.81 5.15
N PHE A 265 12.94 4.52 6.10
CA PHE A 265 13.41 5.55 7.03
C PHE A 265 14.90 5.93 6.84
N ASN A 266 15.63 5.22 5.99
CA ASN A 266 17.02 5.57 5.67
C ASN A 266 17.14 6.45 4.40
N LEU A 267 16.04 6.80 3.75
CA LEU A 267 16.02 7.72 2.59
C LEU A 267 16.65 9.08 2.88
N SER A 268 16.53 9.59 4.10
CA SER A 268 17.09 10.89 4.49
C SER A 268 18.63 10.92 4.51
N LEU A 269 19.29 9.76 4.48
CA LEU A 269 20.76 9.65 4.47
C LEU A 269 21.33 9.57 3.06
N ILE A 270 20.47 9.39 2.04
CA ILE A 270 20.91 9.27 0.62
C ILE A 270 20.81 10.62 -0.11
N HIS A 271 20.16 11.62 0.49
CA HIS A 271 19.96 12.95 -0.08
C HIS A 271 20.76 14.06 0.63
N ILE A 272 21.86 13.70 1.33
CA ILE A 272 22.84 14.65 1.83
C ILE A 272 24.09 14.59 0.98
#